data_57825de954bfbe267e0bef18261ab36f
#
_entry.id   57825de954bfbe267e0bef18261ab36f
#
_cell.length_a   1.000
_cell.length_b   1.000
_cell.length_c   1.000
_cell.angle_alpha   90.00
_cell.angle_beta   90.00
_cell.angle_gamma   90.00
#
_symmetry.space_group_name_H-M   'P 1'
#
loop_
_entity.id
_entity.type
_entity.pdbx_description
1 polymer ?
#
loop_
_entity_poly.entity_id
_entity_poly.type
_entity_poly.pdbx_seq_one_letter_code
_entity_poly.pdbx_strand_id
1 'polypeptide(L)'
;MCIGLIVALPGMSHNRWLRMPSRIYIEFIRAIPLLPMLFWVFYGLPVVLKSMGINANIDAFWGAIITLAISDSAFTAEIYRSGIQSINKGQTEAAKTIGLNYSQTMRYVILPQAIKRILPPLANQFIYIVKMSAFASVIGMQELTRRANELVVTEYRPLEIYTLLILEYLVLVLVISFGVRWLERKMGADESK
;
A
#
# COMPACT_ATOMS: atom_id res chain seq x y z
N MET A 1 3.19 2.77 2.72
CA MET A 1 2.20 3.60 3.45
C MET A 1 2.63 5.06 3.64
N CYS A 2 3.81 5.37 4.19
CA CYS A 2 4.28 6.77 4.35
C CYS A 2 4.35 7.53 3.02
N ILE A 3 4.86 6.91 1.96
CA ILE A 3 4.89 7.50 0.61
C ILE A 3 3.48 7.84 0.12
N GLY A 4 2.51 6.96 0.38
CA GLY A 4 1.11 7.21 0.02
C GLY A 4 0.52 8.45 0.69
N LEU A 5 0.88 8.74 1.94
CA LEU A 5 0.46 9.96 2.61
C LEU A 5 1.04 11.20 1.92
N ILE A 6 2.34 11.17 1.57
CA ILE A 6 3.02 12.26 0.84
C ILE A 6 2.34 12.52 -0.52
N VAL A 7 1.96 11.45 -1.21
CA VAL A 7 1.25 11.54 -2.50
C VAL A 7 -0.19 12.04 -2.33
N ALA A 8 -0.87 11.65 -1.24
CA ALA A 8 -2.26 12.04 -0.98
C ALA A 8 -2.42 13.54 -0.69
N LEU A 9 -1.48 14.16 0.03
CA LEU A 9 -1.57 15.56 0.45
C LEU A 9 -1.76 16.54 -0.70
N PRO A 10 -0.94 16.53 -1.77
CA PRO A 10 -1.18 17.37 -2.95
C PRO A 10 -2.51 17.07 -3.64
N GLY A 11 -2.92 15.78 -3.65
CA GLY A 11 -4.18 15.34 -4.25
C GLY A 11 -5.44 15.92 -3.60
N MET A 12 -5.36 16.37 -2.34
CA MET A 12 -6.43 17.01 -1.58
C MET A 12 -6.39 18.54 -1.65
N SER A 13 -5.37 19.13 -2.26
CA SER A 13 -5.23 20.58 -2.38
C SER A 13 -6.35 21.20 -3.22
N HIS A 14 -6.78 22.42 -2.84
CA HIS A 14 -7.65 23.26 -3.68
C HIS A 14 -6.92 23.75 -4.94
N ASN A 15 -5.59 23.84 -4.91
CA ASN A 15 -4.80 24.26 -6.06
C ASN A 15 -4.74 23.12 -7.11
N ARG A 16 -5.29 23.41 -8.30
CA ARG A 16 -5.34 22.47 -9.43
C ARG A 16 -3.94 21.99 -9.86
N TRP A 17 -2.95 22.87 -9.81
CA TRP A 17 -1.59 22.55 -10.22
C TRP A 17 -0.89 21.53 -9.30
N LEU A 18 -1.24 21.48 -8.02
CA LEU A 18 -0.76 20.48 -7.07
C LEU A 18 -1.59 19.18 -7.14
N ARG A 19 -2.89 19.31 -7.31
CA ARG A 19 -3.83 18.19 -7.32
C ARG A 19 -3.68 17.30 -8.55
N MET A 20 -3.47 17.90 -9.73
CA MET A 20 -3.46 17.18 -11.01
C MET A 20 -2.30 16.18 -11.12
N PRO A 21 -1.04 16.52 -10.81
CA PRO A 21 0.07 15.56 -10.84
C PRO A 21 -0.13 14.36 -9.90
N SER A 22 -0.61 14.61 -8.68
CA SER A 22 -0.91 13.54 -7.71
C SER A 22 -1.97 12.58 -8.25
N ARG A 23 -3.05 13.09 -8.84
CA ARG A 23 -4.11 12.24 -9.42
C ARG A 23 -3.62 11.43 -10.60
N ILE A 24 -2.87 12.07 -11.51
CA ILE A 24 -2.27 11.37 -12.66
C ILE A 24 -1.36 10.24 -12.18
N TYR A 25 -0.51 10.50 -11.19
CA TYR A 25 0.34 9.48 -10.60
C TYR A 25 -0.46 8.31 -10.03
N ILE A 26 -1.48 8.61 -9.21
CA ILE A 26 -2.33 7.59 -8.58
C ILE A 26 -3.01 6.72 -9.64
N GLU A 27 -3.66 7.35 -10.63
CA GLU A 27 -4.37 6.63 -11.69
C GLU A 27 -3.42 5.80 -12.55
N PHE A 28 -2.28 6.38 -12.92
CA PHE A 28 -1.27 5.70 -13.73
C PHE A 28 -0.70 4.47 -13.03
N ILE A 29 -0.24 4.61 -11.77
CA ILE A 29 0.34 3.48 -11.04
C ILE A 29 -0.69 2.38 -10.75
N ARG A 30 -1.94 2.75 -10.44
CA ARG A 30 -3.02 1.77 -10.20
C ARG A 30 -3.45 1.02 -11.45
N ALA A 31 -3.23 1.59 -12.63
CA ALA A 31 -3.52 0.93 -13.90
C ALA A 31 -2.46 -0.11 -14.31
N ILE A 32 -1.25 -0.03 -13.76
CA ILE A 32 -0.16 -0.96 -14.10
C ILE A 32 -0.26 -2.23 -13.25
N PRO A 33 -0.31 -3.43 -13.84
CA PRO A 33 -0.26 -4.67 -13.08
C PRO A 33 1.09 -4.82 -12.36
N LEU A 34 1.06 -5.36 -11.12
CA LEU A 34 2.24 -5.43 -10.26
C LEU A 34 3.40 -6.22 -10.88
N LEU A 35 3.11 -7.37 -11.52
CA LEU A 35 4.15 -8.24 -12.08
C LEU A 35 4.92 -7.60 -13.23
N PRO A 36 4.30 -7.00 -14.26
CA PRO A 36 5.02 -6.21 -15.27
C PRO A 36 5.83 -5.06 -14.66
N MET A 37 5.30 -4.36 -13.66
CA MET A 37 6.02 -3.30 -12.99
C MET A 37 7.26 -3.83 -12.26
N LEU A 38 7.16 -5.01 -11.63
CA LEU A 38 8.30 -5.67 -10.99
C LEU A 38 9.41 -6.00 -11.99
N PHE A 39 9.07 -6.55 -13.16
CA PHE A 39 10.05 -6.81 -14.21
C PHE A 39 10.68 -5.53 -14.73
N TRP A 40 9.88 -4.48 -14.93
CA TRP A 40 10.42 -3.22 -15.42
C TRP A 40 11.38 -2.57 -14.41
N VAL A 41 11.04 -2.56 -13.13
CA VAL A 41 11.92 -2.03 -12.08
C VAL A 41 13.19 -2.85 -11.94
N PHE A 42 13.09 -4.17 -11.99
CA PHE A 42 14.26 -5.03 -11.77
C PHE A 42 15.19 -5.12 -12.98
N TYR A 43 14.65 -5.28 -14.18
CA TYR A 43 15.45 -5.43 -15.40
C TYR A 43 15.59 -4.12 -16.21
N GLY A 44 14.54 -3.32 -16.29
CA GLY A 44 14.50 -2.12 -17.13
C GLY A 44 15.15 -0.90 -16.48
N LEU A 45 14.85 -0.64 -15.21
CA LEU A 45 15.37 0.55 -14.52
C LEU A 45 16.89 0.62 -14.47
N PRO A 46 17.65 -0.47 -14.20
CA PRO A 46 19.12 -0.44 -14.27
C PRO A 46 19.65 -0.06 -15.64
N VAL A 47 19.00 -0.51 -16.72
CA VAL A 47 19.39 -0.17 -18.10
C VAL A 47 19.19 1.32 -18.37
N VAL A 48 18.06 1.88 -17.95
CA VAL A 48 17.78 3.32 -18.08
C VAL A 48 18.77 4.14 -17.26
N LEU A 49 19.05 3.77 -16.01
CA LEU A 49 20.00 4.47 -15.16
C LEU A 49 21.42 4.43 -15.75
N LYS A 50 21.82 3.28 -16.30
CA LYS A 50 23.13 3.13 -16.96
C LYS A 50 23.26 4.02 -18.19
N SER A 51 22.20 4.18 -19.00
CA SER A 51 22.20 5.09 -20.15
C SER A 51 22.34 6.57 -19.73
N MET A 52 21.97 6.91 -18.50
CA MET A 52 22.13 8.23 -17.89
C MET A 52 23.49 8.39 -17.19
N GLY A 53 24.38 7.42 -17.28
CA GLY A 53 25.70 7.42 -16.63
C GLY A 53 25.69 6.99 -15.15
N ILE A 54 24.57 6.48 -14.65
CA ILE A 54 24.41 6.04 -13.26
C ILE A 54 24.53 4.50 -13.23
N ASN A 55 25.62 3.99 -12.68
CA ASN A 55 25.79 2.55 -12.46
C ASN A 55 25.02 2.11 -11.22
N ALA A 56 23.74 1.78 -11.38
CA ALA A 56 22.92 1.20 -10.32
C ALA A 56 22.75 -0.30 -10.56
N ASN A 57 23.21 -1.11 -9.62
CA ASN A 57 22.90 -2.54 -9.57
C ASN A 57 21.78 -2.74 -8.54
N ILE A 58 20.60 -3.11 -9.04
CA ILE A 58 19.42 -3.34 -8.19
C ILE A 58 19.30 -4.85 -8.00
N ASP A 59 19.54 -5.33 -6.78
CA ASP A 59 19.29 -6.72 -6.44
C ASP A 59 17.79 -7.04 -6.32
N ALA A 60 17.45 -8.32 -6.18
CA ALA A 60 16.06 -8.77 -6.11
C ALA A 60 15.31 -8.20 -4.90
N PHE A 61 16.00 -7.99 -3.78
CA PHE A 61 15.41 -7.42 -2.57
C PHE A 61 14.99 -5.95 -2.78
N TRP A 62 15.90 -5.10 -3.26
CA TRP A 62 15.60 -3.71 -3.54
C TRP A 62 14.62 -3.53 -4.70
N GLY A 63 14.71 -4.38 -5.74
CA GLY A 63 13.76 -4.39 -6.84
C GLY A 63 12.32 -4.66 -6.36
N ALA A 64 12.17 -5.64 -5.48
CA ALA A 64 10.87 -5.95 -4.86
C ALA A 64 10.38 -4.80 -3.97
N ILE A 65 11.23 -4.25 -3.09
CA ILE A 65 10.85 -3.14 -2.19
C ILE A 65 10.42 -1.91 -2.99
N ILE A 66 11.19 -1.49 -3.98
CA ILE A 66 10.88 -0.31 -4.80
C ILE A 66 9.53 -0.51 -5.50
N THR A 67 9.33 -1.67 -6.13
CA THR A 67 8.09 -1.97 -6.85
C THR A 67 6.87 -1.98 -5.93
N LEU A 68 6.96 -2.71 -4.82
CA LEU A 68 5.88 -2.79 -3.84
C LEU A 68 5.59 -1.42 -3.21
N ALA A 69 6.63 -0.63 -2.90
CA ALA A 69 6.47 0.70 -2.34
C ALA A 69 5.80 1.68 -3.31
N ILE A 70 6.17 1.66 -4.59
CA ILE A 70 5.54 2.49 -5.63
C ILE A 70 4.07 2.07 -5.80
N SER A 71 3.80 0.79 -5.97
CA SER A 71 2.45 0.26 -6.11
C SER A 71 1.59 0.61 -4.89
N ASP A 72 2.06 0.28 -3.67
CA ASP A 72 1.34 0.57 -2.44
C ASP A 72 1.07 2.07 -2.24
N SER A 73 2.00 2.92 -2.65
CA SER A 73 1.85 4.37 -2.46
C SER A 73 0.61 4.93 -3.16
N ALA A 74 0.26 4.43 -4.32
CA ALA A 74 -0.91 4.87 -5.07
C ALA A 74 -2.23 4.38 -4.43
N PHE A 75 -2.27 3.13 -3.97
CA PHE A 75 -3.45 2.58 -3.28
C PHE A 75 -3.67 3.24 -1.92
N THR A 76 -2.61 3.38 -1.13
CA THR A 76 -2.69 4.04 0.18
C THR A 76 -3.00 5.53 0.08
N ALA A 77 -2.49 6.24 -0.95
CA ALA A 77 -2.87 7.63 -1.22
C ALA A 77 -4.37 7.79 -1.43
N GLU A 78 -4.98 6.88 -2.17
CA GLU A 78 -6.42 6.88 -2.40
C GLU A 78 -7.22 6.56 -1.14
N ILE A 79 -6.73 5.64 -0.29
CA ILE A 79 -7.34 5.35 1.01
C ILE A 79 -7.32 6.60 1.91
N TYR A 80 -6.21 7.32 1.99
CA TYR A 80 -6.13 8.56 2.76
C TYR A 80 -7.10 9.62 2.21
N ARG A 81 -7.10 9.82 0.90
CA ARG A 81 -7.98 10.79 0.24
C ARG A 81 -9.45 10.48 0.49
N SER A 82 -9.87 9.23 0.24
CA SER A 82 -11.27 8.82 0.39
C SER A 82 -11.73 8.87 1.84
N GLY A 83 -10.89 8.47 2.79
CA GLY A 83 -11.19 8.52 4.21
C GLY A 83 -11.42 9.95 4.74
N ILE A 84 -10.58 10.91 4.33
CA ILE A 84 -10.76 12.32 4.69
C ILE A 84 -12.02 12.88 4.02
N GLN A 85 -12.23 12.61 2.73
CA GLN A 85 -13.38 13.11 1.97
C GLN A 85 -14.71 12.45 2.37
N SER A 86 -14.69 11.32 3.04
CA SER A 86 -15.90 10.64 3.54
C SER A 86 -16.55 11.35 4.72
N ILE A 87 -15.84 12.28 5.39
CA ILE A 87 -16.41 13.01 6.52
C ILE A 87 -17.49 13.98 6.02
N ASN A 88 -18.64 13.95 6.68
CA ASN A 88 -19.79 14.77 6.29
C ASN A 88 -19.44 16.26 6.30
N LYS A 89 -19.83 16.97 5.24
CA LYS A 89 -19.60 18.43 5.10
C LYS A 89 -20.21 19.22 6.25
N GLY A 90 -21.33 18.77 6.82
CA GLY A 90 -21.94 19.37 7.99
C GLY A 90 -20.99 19.46 9.21
N GLN A 91 -20.01 18.55 9.35
CA GLN A 91 -18.99 18.67 10.39
C GLN A 91 -18.08 19.90 10.18
N THR A 92 -17.74 20.17 8.93
CA THR A 92 -16.95 21.37 8.57
C THR A 92 -17.76 22.65 8.74
N GLU A 93 -19.06 22.62 8.40
CA GLU A 93 -19.96 23.75 8.55
C GLU A 93 -20.22 24.06 10.03
N ALA A 94 -20.51 23.04 10.84
CA ALA A 94 -20.67 23.21 12.27
C ALA A 94 -19.41 23.76 12.97
N ALA A 95 -18.23 23.25 12.57
CA ALA A 95 -16.96 23.76 13.08
C ALA A 95 -16.75 25.27 12.76
N LYS A 96 -17.15 25.70 11.56
CA LYS A 96 -17.10 27.12 11.17
C LYS A 96 -18.08 27.98 11.97
N THR A 97 -19.28 27.47 12.28
CA THR A 97 -20.29 28.18 13.06
C THR A 97 -19.81 28.52 14.47
N ILE A 98 -18.98 27.66 15.07
CA ILE A 98 -18.35 27.92 16.38
C ILE A 98 -17.00 28.66 16.27
N GLY A 99 -16.66 29.19 15.10
CA GLY A 99 -15.50 30.07 14.89
C GLY A 99 -14.16 29.34 14.66
N LEU A 100 -14.15 28.03 14.41
CA LEU A 100 -12.91 27.32 14.11
C LEU A 100 -12.37 27.69 12.73
N ASN A 101 -11.09 28.02 12.66
CA ASN A 101 -10.40 28.19 11.39
C ASN A 101 -10.13 26.82 10.70
N TYR A 102 -9.69 26.84 9.44
CA TYR A 102 -9.45 25.62 8.66
C TYR A 102 -8.52 24.63 9.34
N SER A 103 -7.41 25.08 9.90
CA SER A 103 -6.43 24.22 10.56
C SER A 103 -7.00 23.59 11.83
N GLN A 104 -7.75 24.36 12.61
CA GLN A 104 -8.43 23.87 13.82
C GLN A 104 -9.52 22.87 13.47
N THR A 105 -10.36 23.16 12.46
CA THR A 105 -11.38 22.26 11.94
C THR A 105 -10.75 20.93 11.49
N MET A 106 -9.67 21.00 10.71
CA MET A 106 -8.98 19.80 10.25
C MET A 106 -8.44 18.99 11.44
N ARG A 107 -7.74 19.64 12.37
CA ARG A 107 -7.05 18.96 13.48
C ARG A 107 -8.01 18.39 14.53
N TYR A 108 -9.04 19.13 14.89
CA TYR A 108 -9.90 18.77 16.04
C TYR A 108 -11.20 18.06 15.64
N VAL A 109 -11.66 18.23 14.40
CA VAL A 109 -12.95 17.68 13.96
C VAL A 109 -12.76 16.62 12.86
N ILE A 110 -12.05 16.95 11.79
CA ILE A 110 -11.99 16.07 10.61
C ILE A 110 -11.00 14.92 10.80
N LEU A 111 -9.73 15.21 11.16
CA LEU A 111 -8.69 14.18 11.26
C LEU A 111 -9.02 13.08 12.27
N PRO A 112 -9.52 13.36 13.49
CA PRO A 112 -9.86 12.28 14.43
C PRO A 112 -10.91 11.31 13.89
N GLN A 113 -11.90 11.83 13.16
CA GLN A 113 -12.92 11.01 12.53
C GLN A 113 -12.40 10.29 11.29
N ALA A 114 -11.59 10.98 10.46
CA ALA A 114 -11.00 10.42 9.25
C ALA A 114 -10.05 9.26 9.58
N ILE A 115 -9.22 9.36 10.62
CA ILE A 115 -8.31 8.29 11.05
C ILE A 115 -9.09 7.00 11.33
N LYS A 116 -10.20 7.06 12.06
CA LYS A 116 -11.03 5.89 12.33
C LYS A 116 -11.55 5.22 11.04
N ARG A 117 -11.87 6.02 10.01
CA ARG A 117 -12.34 5.51 8.71
C ARG A 117 -11.22 5.03 7.79
N ILE A 118 -10.01 5.56 7.96
CA ILE A 118 -8.82 5.20 7.16
C ILE A 118 -8.20 3.90 7.66
N LEU A 119 -8.21 3.65 8.95
CA LEU A 119 -7.52 2.51 9.58
C LEU A 119 -7.94 1.15 9.02
N PRO A 120 -9.23 0.77 8.91
CA PRO A 120 -9.61 -0.54 8.39
C PRO A 120 -9.16 -0.78 6.94
N PRO A 121 -9.35 0.14 5.97
CA PRO A 121 -8.82 -0.07 4.64
C PRO A 121 -7.29 -0.07 4.57
N LEU A 122 -6.56 0.70 5.41
CA LEU A 122 -5.10 0.60 5.50
C LEU A 122 -4.64 -0.77 6.02
N ALA A 123 -5.34 -1.29 6.99
CA ALA A 123 -5.08 -2.61 7.55
C ALA A 123 -5.26 -3.72 6.50
N ASN A 124 -6.34 -3.65 5.73
CA ASN A 124 -6.57 -4.55 4.59
C ASN A 124 -5.50 -4.40 3.51
N GLN A 125 -5.07 -3.16 3.23
CA GLN A 125 -3.98 -2.89 2.28
C GLN A 125 -2.64 -3.48 2.78
N PHE A 126 -2.37 -3.43 4.08
CA PHE A 126 -1.18 -4.08 4.65
C PHE A 126 -1.19 -5.59 4.44
N ILE A 127 -2.32 -6.26 4.71
CA ILE A 127 -2.48 -7.69 4.46
C ILE A 127 -2.31 -8.01 2.97
N TYR A 128 -2.84 -7.14 2.10
CA TYR A 128 -2.70 -7.29 0.65
C TYR A 128 -1.23 -7.24 0.21
N ILE A 129 -0.45 -6.28 0.69
CA ILE A 129 0.99 -6.14 0.37
C ILE A 129 1.80 -7.36 0.83
N VAL A 130 1.48 -7.92 2.00
CA VAL A 130 2.13 -9.15 2.48
C VAL A 130 1.90 -10.31 1.50
N LYS A 131 0.69 -10.46 0.94
CA LYS A 131 0.43 -11.48 -0.10
C LYS A 131 1.14 -11.15 -1.41
N MET A 132 1.20 -9.89 -1.80
CA MET A 132 1.85 -9.45 -3.03
C MET A 132 3.38 -9.60 -2.97
N SER A 133 4.00 -9.68 -1.79
CA SER A 133 5.43 -9.94 -1.66
C SER A 133 5.86 -11.29 -2.25
N ALA A 134 4.94 -12.25 -2.39
CA ALA A 134 5.18 -13.52 -3.07
C ALA A 134 5.66 -13.36 -4.54
N PHE A 135 5.25 -12.28 -5.21
CA PHE A 135 5.73 -11.99 -6.57
C PHE A 135 7.24 -11.75 -6.66
N ALA A 136 7.89 -11.39 -5.54
CA ALA A 136 9.33 -11.21 -5.51
C ALA A 136 10.12 -12.51 -5.79
N SER A 137 9.49 -13.68 -5.61
CA SER A 137 10.04 -14.98 -6.00
C SER A 137 10.45 -15.04 -7.47
N VAL A 138 9.69 -14.37 -8.34
CA VAL A 138 9.85 -14.43 -9.80
C VAL A 138 11.16 -13.75 -10.26
N ILE A 139 11.63 -12.75 -9.52
CA ILE A 139 12.92 -12.08 -9.77
C ILE A 139 14.06 -12.68 -8.95
N GLY A 140 13.86 -13.86 -8.35
CA GLY A 140 14.89 -14.61 -7.63
C GLY A 140 15.07 -14.23 -6.16
N MET A 141 14.19 -13.39 -5.58
CA MET A 141 14.24 -13.11 -4.15
C MET A 141 13.93 -14.37 -3.33
N GLN A 142 14.76 -14.65 -2.33
CA GLN A 142 14.58 -15.77 -1.41
C GLN A 142 13.48 -15.45 -0.40
N GLU A 143 12.28 -15.99 -0.63
CA GLU A 143 11.09 -15.90 0.22
C GLU A 143 10.31 -17.23 0.16
N LEU A 144 9.17 -17.36 0.84
CA LEU A 144 8.43 -18.62 0.98
C LEU A 144 8.13 -19.30 -0.36
N THR A 145 7.60 -18.55 -1.35
CA THR A 145 7.23 -19.09 -2.66
C THR A 145 8.45 -19.55 -3.44
N ARG A 146 9.58 -18.82 -3.36
CA ARG A 146 10.83 -19.23 -3.99
C ARG A 146 11.35 -20.53 -3.41
N ARG A 147 11.35 -20.67 -2.08
CA ARG A 147 11.76 -21.91 -1.41
C ARG A 147 10.87 -23.08 -1.77
N ALA A 148 9.55 -22.88 -1.82
CA ALA A 148 8.64 -23.93 -2.27
C ALA A 148 8.93 -24.37 -3.72
N ASN A 149 9.18 -23.41 -4.63
CA ASN A 149 9.52 -23.72 -6.02
C ASN A 149 10.83 -24.53 -6.12
N GLU A 150 11.86 -24.18 -5.35
CA GLU A 150 13.11 -24.94 -5.29
C GLU A 150 12.89 -26.38 -4.79
N LEU A 151 12.07 -26.55 -3.76
CA LEU A 151 11.71 -27.89 -3.24
C LEU A 151 10.90 -28.69 -4.26
N VAL A 152 9.98 -28.08 -4.99
CA VAL A 152 9.23 -28.77 -6.05
C VAL A 152 10.16 -29.34 -7.13
N VAL A 153 11.20 -28.58 -7.50
CA VAL A 153 12.18 -29.02 -8.51
C VAL A 153 13.05 -30.17 -7.99
N THR A 154 13.38 -30.21 -6.70
CA THR A 154 14.25 -31.24 -6.10
C THR A 154 13.50 -32.49 -5.71
N GLU A 155 12.29 -32.35 -5.15
CA GLU A 155 11.51 -33.46 -4.58
C GLU A 155 10.47 -34.04 -5.55
N TYR A 156 10.16 -33.34 -6.65
CA TYR A 156 9.13 -33.73 -7.64
C TYR A 156 7.74 -33.99 -7.04
N ARG A 157 7.39 -33.25 -5.95
CA ARG A 157 6.11 -33.39 -5.21
C ARG A 157 5.33 -32.07 -5.18
N PRO A 158 4.86 -31.55 -6.33
CA PRO A 158 4.27 -30.22 -6.38
C PRO A 158 2.96 -30.10 -5.57
N LEU A 159 2.14 -31.15 -5.52
CA LEU A 159 0.86 -31.08 -4.80
C LEU A 159 1.08 -30.86 -3.29
N GLU A 160 1.94 -31.65 -2.67
CA GLU A 160 2.21 -31.57 -1.25
C GLU A 160 2.88 -30.24 -0.88
N ILE A 161 3.90 -29.84 -1.65
CA ILE A 161 4.69 -28.64 -1.37
C ILE A 161 3.86 -27.38 -1.56
N TYR A 162 3.08 -27.27 -2.63
CA TYR A 162 2.21 -26.10 -2.80
C TYR A 162 1.02 -26.09 -1.83
N THR A 163 0.55 -27.25 -1.38
CA THR A 163 -0.45 -27.31 -0.31
C THR A 163 0.14 -26.76 1.01
N LEU A 164 1.38 -27.16 1.35
CA LEU A 164 2.06 -26.59 2.52
C LEU A 164 2.27 -25.09 2.39
N LEU A 165 2.72 -24.61 1.22
CA LEU A 165 2.88 -23.18 0.95
C LEU A 165 1.56 -22.39 1.17
N ILE A 166 0.43 -22.93 0.71
CA ILE A 166 -0.89 -22.30 0.94
C ILE A 166 -1.21 -22.25 2.43
N LEU A 167 -0.93 -23.33 3.18
CA LEU A 167 -1.14 -23.38 4.63
C LEU A 167 -0.24 -22.39 5.37
N GLU A 168 1.03 -22.26 4.98
CA GLU A 168 1.97 -21.28 5.55
C GLU A 168 1.48 -19.85 5.34
N TYR A 169 1.07 -19.49 4.12
CA TYR A 169 0.48 -18.17 3.86
C TYR A 169 -0.84 -17.96 4.61
N LEU A 170 -1.67 -18.99 4.73
CA LEU A 170 -2.91 -18.91 5.50
C LEU A 170 -2.62 -18.58 6.96
N VAL A 171 -1.69 -19.32 7.60
CA VAL A 171 -1.29 -19.05 8.99
C VAL A 171 -0.73 -17.65 9.14
N LEU A 172 0.21 -17.26 8.25
CA LEU A 172 0.82 -15.93 8.27
C LEU A 172 -0.25 -14.82 8.19
N VAL A 173 -1.15 -14.92 7.22
CA VAL A 173 -2.21 -13.93 7.01
C VAL A 173 -3.21 -13.92 8.16
N LEU A 174 -3.57 -15.06 8.74
CA LEU A 174 -4.45 -15.14 9.90
C LEU A 174 -3.83 -14.48 11.13
N VAL A 175 -2.56 -14.72 11.41
CA VAL A 175 -1.83 -14.09 12.53
C VAL A 175 -1.79 -12.58 12.36
N ILE A 176 -1.42 -12.10 11.17
CA ILE A 176 -1.39 -10.67 10.87
C ILE A 176 -2.80 -10.07 10.99
N SER A 177 -3.82 -10.72 10.43
CA SER A 177 -5.21 -10.26 10.48
C SER A 177 -5.75 -10.20 11.91
N PHE A 178 -5.34 -11.14 12.76
CA PHE A 178 -5.71 -11.10 14.18
C PHE A 178 -5.09 -9.89 14.88
N GLY A 179 -3.80 -9.64 14.67
CA GLY A 179 -3.10 -8.48 15.21
C GLY A 179 -3.70 -7.15 14.74
N VAL A 180 -4.04 -7.06 13.47
CA VAL A 180 -4.70 -5.89 12.86
C VAL A 180 -6.06 -5.65 13.50
N ARG A 181 -6.95 -6.67 13.57
CA ARG A 181 -8.27 -6.53 14.21
C ARG A 181 -8.18 -6.17 15.69
N TRP A 182 -7.19 -6.69 16.40
CA TRP A 182 -6.95 -6.28 17.78
C TRP A 182 -6.61 -4.79 17.89
N LEU A 183 -5.76 -4.29 16.98
CA LEU A 183 -5.37 -2.88 16.93
C LEU A 183 -6.59 -1.99 16.57
N GLU A 184 -7.38 -2.37 15.58
CA GLU A 184 -8.61 -1.66 15.16
C GLU A 184 -9.60 -1.50 16.32
N ARG A 185 -9.83 -2.57 17.07
CA ARG A 185 -10.71 -2.54 18.27
C ARG A 185 -10.18 -1.57 19.33
N LYS A 186 -8.86 -1.61 19.59
CA LYS A 186 -8.23 -0.72 20.57
C LYS A 186 -8.32 0.76 20.18
N MET A 187 -8.36 1.06 18.88
CA MET A 187 -8.46 2.41 18.35
C MET A 187 -9.91 2.89 18.12
N GLY A 188 -10.91 2.08 18.48
CA GLY A 188 -12.32 2.42 18.31
C GLY A 188 -12.75 2.60 16.86
N ALA A 189 -12.10 1.92 15.93
CA ALA A 189 -12.44 1.94 14.51
C ALA A 189 -13.65 1.05 14.16
N ASP A 190 -14.05 0.16 15.08
CA ASP A 190 -15.12 -0.82 14.90
C ASP A 190 -16.52 -0.26 15.23
N GLU A 191 -16.62 0.96 15.78
CA GLU A 191 -17.89 1.57 16.20
C GLU A 191 -18.63 2.34 15.08
N SER A 192 -18.23 2.19 13.82
CA SER A 192 -18.88 2.85 12.66
C SER A 192 -19.87 1.93 11.93
N LYS A 193 -20.73 1.21 12.70
CA LYS A 193 -21.94 0.59 12.16
C LYS A 193 -23.13 1.48 12.34
#